data_6341ea2216b070f846cbde5cefedec23
#
_entry.id   6341ea2216b070f846cbde5cefedec23
#
_cell.length_a   1.000
_cell.length_b   1.000
_cell.length_c   1.000
_cell.angle_alpha   90.00
_cell.angle_beta   90.00
_cell.angle_gamma   90.00
#
_symmetry.space_group_name_H-M   'P 1'
#
loop_
_entity.id
_entity.type
_entity.pdbx_description
1 polymer ?
#
loop_
_entity_poly.entity_id
_entity_poly.type
_entity_poly.pdbx_seq_one_letter_code
_entity_poly.pdbx_strand_id
1 'polypeptide(L)'
;MWNGRYNTHDYIYGTEPTDFLREHAANIPAGGTVLCLAEGEGRNAVYLAQQGYRVTAVDSSDVGLAKATALASARGVHINCLHADLAEFALGEEAWHGIVSIFCHLPSAVRQPLYAALGRALTPGGVFLLESYTPAQLAFSTGGPKDVDMLVDAATLRRELTGLQFSLL
;
A
#
# COMPACT_ATOMS: atom_id res chain seq x y z
N MET A 1 12.70 9.23 9.30
CA MET A 1 13.45 8.73 8.11
C MET A 1 12.77 9.14 6.82
N TRP A 2 11.50 8.82 6.58
CA TRP A 2 10.78 9.11 5.34
C TRP A 2 10.57 10.60 5.07
N ASN A 3 10.24 11.41 6.09
CA ASN A 3 10.12 12.87 5.93
C ASN A 3 11.36 13.50 5.28
N GLY A 4 12.56 13.10 5.72
CA GLY A 4 13.79 13.61 5.11
C GLY A 4 13.95 13.16 3.65
N ARG A 5 13.47 11.96 3.30
CA ARG A 5 13.53 11.45 1.92
C ARG A 5 12.54 12.16 1.00
N TYR A 6 11.34 12.45 1.49
CA TYR A 6 10.30 13.13 0.71
C TYR A 6 10.41 14.65 0.70
N ASN A 7 11.27 15.22 1.54
CA ASN A 7 11.48 16.67 1.61
C ASN A 7 12.31 17.19 0.42
N THR A 8 11.82 16.96 -0.78
CA THR A 8 12.38 17.38 -2.06
C THR A 8 11.28 17.98 -2.92
N HIS A 9 11.66 18.78 -3.91
CA HIS A 9 10.68 19.32 -4.87
C HIS A 9 10.09 18.22 -5.76
N ASP A 10 10.91 17.25 -6.16
CA ASP A 10 10.49 16.19 -7.06
C ASP A 10 9.84 15.02 -6.31
N TYR A 11 8.95 14.28 -7.00
CA TYR A 11 8.40 13.01 -6.53
C TYR A 11 9.44 11.91 -6.69
N ILE A 12 9.88 11.32 -5.58
CA ILE A 12 10.98 10.35 -5.55
C ILE A 12 10.70 9.11 -6.41
N TYR A 13 9.44 8.68 -6.42
CA TYR A 13 9.00 7.49 -7.17
C TYR A 13 8.09 7.84 -8.35
N GLY A 14 8.07 9.11 -8.76
CA GLY A 14 7.18 9.59 -9.82
C GLY A 14 5.73 9.74 -9.38
N THR A 15 4.87 10.03 -10.35
CA THR A 15 3.46 10.34 -10.14
C THR A 15 2.50 9.34 -10.80
N GLU A 16 3.04 8.34 -11.49
CA GLU A 16 2.25 7.28 -12.13
C GLU A 16 2.20 6.02 -11.26
N PRO A 17 1.09 5.27 -11.27
CA PRO A 17 0.97 4.02 -10.50
C PRO A 17 1.96 2.98 -10.99
N THR A 18 2.20 1.95 -10.18
CA THR A 18 2.95 0.78 -10.66
C THR A 18 2.15 0.04 -11.74
N ASP A 19 2.85 -0.66 -12.63
CA ASP A 19 2.21 -1.45 -13.67
C ASP A 19 1.33 -2.55 -13.08
N PHE A 20 1.80 -3.20 -12.01
CA PHE A 20 1.03 -4.19 -11.27
C PHE A 20 -0.32 -3.63 -10.80
N LEU A 21 -0.33 -2.45 -10.18
CA LEU A 21 -1.59 -1.86 -9.73
C LEU A 21 -2.49 -1.51 -10.92
N ARG A 22 -1.93 -0.98 -12.00
CA ARG A 22 -2.70 -0.65 -13.21
C ARG A 22 -3.40 -1.87 -13.80
N GLU A 23 -2.72 -3.02 -13.80
CA GLU A 23 -3.23 -4.27 -14.33
C GLU A 23 -4.29 -4.92 -13.42
N HIS A 24 -4.17 -4.76 -12.10
CA HIS A 24 -4.97 -5.51 -11.12
C HIS A 24 -6.01 -4.68 -10.36
N ALA A 25 -6.01 -3.36 -10.48
CA ALA A 25 -6.95 -2.49 -9.76
C ALA A 25 -8.42 -2.86 -10.00
N ALA A 26 -8.77 -3.29 -11.21
CA ALA A 26 -10.13 -3.68 -11.58
C ALA A 26 -10.62 -4.96 -10.86
N ASN A 27 -9.77 -5.70 -10.17
CA ASN A 27 -10.18 -6.81 -9.30
C ASN A 27 -10.87 -6.31 -8.03
N ILE A 28 -10.64 -5.06 -7.62
CA ILE A 28 -11.35 -4.43 -6.51
C ILE A 28 -12.77 -4.07 -6.96
N PRO A 29 -13.81 -4.35 -6.16
CA PRO A 29 -15.19 -3.97 -6.49
C PRO A 29 -15.32 -2.50 -6.87
N ALA A 30 -15.91 -2.21 -8.03
CA ALA A 30 -15.99 -0.87 -8.61
C ALA A 30 -16.65 0.14 -7.65
N GLY A 31 -16.09 1.34 -7.56
CA GLY A 31 -16.57 2.39 -6.66
C GLY A 31 -16.38 2.11 -5.16
N GLY A 32 -15.70 1.03 -4.81
CA GLY A 32 -15.49 0.62 -3.44
C GLY A 32 -14.55 1.54 -2.65
N THR A 33 -14.49 1.30 -1.34
CA THR A 33 -13.52 1.94 -0.44
C THR A 33 -12.19 1.20 -0.51
N VAL A 34 -11.09 1.93 -0.67
CA VAL A 34 -9.74 1.36 -0.77
C VAL A 34 -8.81 2.01 0.24
N LEU A 35 -8.05 1.18 0.95
CA LEU A 35 -6.98 1.60 1.84
C LEU A 35 -5.62 1.33 1.17
N CYS A 36 -4.79 2.36 1.02
CA CYS A 36 -3.42 2.25 0.55
C CYS A 36 -2.46 2.36 1.73
N LEU A 37 -1.69 1.30 1.97
CA LEU A 37 -0.74 1.19 3.09
C LEU A 37 0.64 1.73 2.68
N ALA A 38 1.26 2.54 3.55
CA ALA A 38 2.57 3.17 3.32
C ALA A 38 2.65 3.84 1.94
N GLU A 39 1.67 4.70 1.67
CA GLU A 39 1.41 5.27 0.35
C GLU A 39 2.45 6.31 -0.10
N GLY A 40 3.09 6.97 0.85
CA GLY A 40 4.10 7.98 0.57
C GLY A 40 3.52 9.20 -0.17
N GLU A 41 4.00 9.43 -1.39
CA GLU A 41 3.69 10.62 -2.20
C GLU A 41 2.43 10.48 -3.07
N GLY A 42 1.68 9.37 -2.95
CA GLY A 42 0.31 9.25 -3.46
C GLY A 42 0.12 8.74 -4.88
N ARG A 43 1.16 8.29 -5.57
CA ARG A 43 1.04 7.88 -6.99
C ARG A 43 -0.01 6.79 -7.22
N ASN A 44 -0.11 5.81 -6.31
CA ASN A 44 -1.07 4.71 -6.43
C ASN A 44 -2.46 5.13 -5.94
N ALA A 45 -2.55 5.82 -4.81
CA ALA A 45 -3.81 6.31 -4.25
C ALA A 45 -4.53 7.28 -5.20
N VAL A 46 -3.80 8.20 -5.79
CA VAL A 46 -4.36 9.17 -6.76
C VAL A 46 -4.87 8.47 -8.01
N TYR A 47 -4.12 7.50 -8.54
CA TYR A 47 -4.57 6.68 -9.66
C TYR A 47 -5.89 5.96 -9.33
N LEU A 48 -6.00 5.31 -8.18
CA LEU A 48 -7.21 4.63 -7.76
C LEU A 48 -8.39 5.59 -7.62
N ALA A 49 -8.17 6.79 -7.10
CA ALA A 49 -9.20 7.83 -7.02
C ALA A 49 -9.67 8.27 -8.43
N GLN A 50 -8.75 8.37 -9.40
CA GLN A 50 -9.10 8.64 -10.80
C GLN A 50 -9.92 7.50 -11.44
N GLN A 51 -9.76 6.26 -10.96
CA GLN A 51 -10.57 5.11 -11.37
C GLN A 51 -11.94 5.05 -10.67
N GLY A 52 -12.28 6.01 -9.82
CA GLY A 52 -13.57 6.13 -9.17
C GLY A 52 -13.67 5.45 -7.79
N TYR A 53 -12.56 5.00 -7.21
CA TYR A 53 -12.55 4.47 -5.85
C TYR A 53 -12.55 5.59 -4.80
N ARG A 54 -13.10 5.30 -3.63
CA ARG A 54 -12.98 6.15 -2.44
C ARG A 54 -11.74 5.73 -1.67
N VAL A 55 -10.68 6.51 -1.77
CA VAL A 55 -9.33 6.13 -1.34
C VAL A 55 -8.94 6.81 -0.03
N THR A 56 -8.41 6.01 0.89
CA THR A 56 -7.67 6.44 2.07
C THR A 56 -6.23 6.01 1.94
N ALA A 57 -5.31 6.96 2.03
CA ALA A 57 -3.86 6.74 2.05
C ALA A 57 -3.34 6.88 3.48
N VAL A 58 -2.66 5.87 3.99
CA VAL A 58 -2.00 5.92 5.30
C VAL A 58 -0.49 5.87 5.13
N ASP A 59 0.21 6.76 5.80
CA ASP A 59 1.68 6.77 5.84
C ASP A 59 2.18 7.40 7.15
N SER A 60 3.41 7.04 7.55
CA SER A 60 4.12 7.62 8.68
C SER A 60 4.81 8.95 8.35
N SER A 61 4.77 9.37 7.08
CA SER A 61 5.34 10.64 6.60
C SER A 61 4.24 11.65 6.28
N ASP A 62 4.11 12.66 7.11
CA ASP A 62 3.23 13.80 6.84
C ASP A 62 3.70 14.61 5.62
N VAL A 63 5.01 14.67 5.37
CA VAL A 63 5.58 15.30 4.15
C VAL A 63 5.14 14.54 2.89
N GLY A 64 5.22 13.20 2.91
CA GLY A 64 4.73 12.37 1.80
C GLY A 64 3.24 12.58 1.55
N LEU A 65 2.42 12.54 2.61
CA LEU A 65 0.97 12.74 2.52
C LEU A 65 0.58 14.15 2.04
N ALA A 66 1.35 15.18 2.40
CA ALA A 66 1.14 16.52 1.85
C ALA A 66 1.34 16.55 0.33
N LYS A 67 2.38 15.86 -0.18
CA LYS A 67 2.61 15.72 -1.62
C LYS A 67 1.53 14.87 -2.29
N ALA A 68 1.05 13.81 -1.63
CA ALA A 68 -0.07 13.02 -2.12
C ALA A 68 -1.35 13.84 -2.27
N THR A 69 -1.64 14.70 -1.29
CA THR A 69 -2.78 15.63 -1.36
C THR A 69 -2.62 16.64 -2.50
N ALA A 70 -1.43 17.19 -2.69
CA ALA A 70 -1.14 18.12 -3.80
C ALA A 70 -1.29 17.42 -5.17
N LEU A 71 -0.81 16.17 -5.31
CA LEU A 71 -0.97 15.39 -6.53
C LEU A 71 -2.44 15.11 -6.82
N ALA A 72 -3.23 14.71 -5.82
CA ALA A 72 -4.66 14.49 -5.97
C ALA A 72 -5.38 15.74 -6.48
N SER A 73 -5.08 16.91 -5.88
CA SER A 73 -5.62 18.19 -6.31
C SER A 73 -5.24 18.52 -7.76
N ALA A 74 -3.97 18.32 -8.14
CA ALA A 74 -3.50 18.56 -9.50
C ALA A 74 -4.17 17.65 -10.54
N ARG A 75 -4.59 16.44 -10.13
CA ARG A 75 -5.30 15.47 -10.97
C ARG A 75 -6.82 15.57 -10.88
N GLY A 76 -7.35 16.54 -10.14
CA GLY A 76 -8.79 16.80 -10.00
C GLY A 76 -9.56 15.73 -9.22
N VAL A 77 -8.90 15.04 -8.31
CA VAL A 77 -9.49 14.00 -7.45
C VAL A 77 -9.22 14.29 -5.97
N HIS A 78 -9.93 13.59 -5.11
CA HIS A 78 -9.76 13.65 -3.67
C HIS A 78 -9.33 12.29 -3.11
N ILE A 79 -8.37 12.30 -2.19
CA ILE A 79 -7.99 11.16 -1.35
C ILE A 79 -8.01 11.60 0.12
N ASN A 80 -8.38 10.67 1.01
CA ASN A 80 -8.28 10.90 2.44
C ASN A 80 -6.87 10.48 2.90
N CYS A 81 -6.11 11.40 3.50
CA CYS A 81 -4.76 11.11 4.00
C CYS A 81 -4.77 10.98 5.52
N LEU A 82 -4.22 9.88 6.03
CA LEU A 82 -4.08 9.59 7.45
C LEU A 82 -2.59 9.45 7.81
N HIS A 83 -2.10 10.35 8.66
CA HIS A 83 -0.76 10.24 9.23
C HIS A 83 -0.80 9.27 10.41
N ALA A 84 -0.27 8.07 10.24
CA ALA A 84 -0.26 7.02 11.25
C ALA A 84 0.90 6.05 11.07
N ASP A 85 1.29 5.42 12.18
CA ASP A 85 2.22 4.29 12.18
C ASP A 85 1.43 2.99 11.99
N LEU A 86 1.79 2.18 11.01
CA LEU A 86 1.15 0.89 10.74
C LEU A 86 1.33 -0.13 11.88
N ALA A 87 2.30 0.07 12.77
CA ALA A 87 2.44 -0.72 13.98
C ALA A 87 1.25 -0.55 14.95
N GLU A 88 0.57 0.58 14.89
CA GLU A 88 -0.53 0.95 15.81
C GLU A 88 -1.86 1.15 15.06
N PHE A 89 -1.84 1.13 13.73
CA PHE A 89 -2.99 1.43 12.90
C PHE A 89 -3.99 0.27 12.88
N ALA A 90 -5.22 0.53 13.32
CA ALA A 90 -6.31 -0.45 13.25
C ALA A 90 -6.96 -0.43 11.87
N LEU A 91 -6.95 -1.58 11.17
CA LEU A 91 -7.56 -1.72 9.84
C LEU A 91 -9.09 -1.62 9.86
N GLY A 92 -9.74 -1.88 11.02
CA GLY A 92 -11.19 -1.95 11.15
C GLY A 92 -11.76 -3.33 10.80
N GLU A 93 -13.08 -3.41 10.68
CA GLU A 93 -13.80 -4.63 10.35
C GLU A 93 -14.73 -4.36 9.17
N GLU A 94 -14.68 -5.21 8.15
CA GLU A 94 -15.47 -5.07 6.91
C GLU A 94 -15.50 -3.63 6.36
N ALA A 95 -14.38 -2.90 6.51
CA ALA A 95 -14.31 -1.48 6.19
C ALA A 95 -13.85 -1.22 4.74
N TRP A 96 -13.19 -2.20 4.11
CA TRP A 96 -12.50 -1.97 2.84
C TRP A 96 -12.90 -2.99 1.77
N HIS A 97 -13.23 -2.48 0.58
CA HIS A 97 -13.41 -3.30 -0.63
C HIS A 97 -12.06 -3.66 -1.26
N GLY A 98 -11.05 -2.86 -1.02
CA GLY A 98 -9.67 -3.12 -1.40
C GLY A 98 -8.68 -2.64 -0.35
N ILE A 99 -7.62 -3.40 -0.14
CA ILE A 99 -6.44 -2.96 0.60
C ILE A 99 -5.24 -3.15 -0.32
N VAL A 100 -4.43 -2.11 -0.47
CA VAL A 100 -3.29 -2.07 -1.38
C VAL A 100 -2.01 -1.86 -0.59
N SER A 101 -1.05 -2.75 -0.81
CA SER A 101 0.27 -2.76 -0.19
C SER A 101 1.34 -2.86 -1.28
N ILE A 102 1.83 -1.73 -1.75
CA ILE A 102 2.82 -1.67 -2.83
C ILE A 102 4.12 -1.10 -2.28
N PHE A 103 5.17 -1.92 -2.28
CA PHE A 103 6.47 -1.60 -1.69
C PHE A 103 6.39 -1.11 -0.23
N CYS A 104 5.37 -1.58 0.51
CA CYS A 104 5.21 -1.37 1.94
C CYS A 104 6.06 -2.40 2.68
N HIS A 105 7.32 -2.09 2.90
CA HIS A 105 8.29 -2.97 3.55
C HIS A 105 8.25 -2.78 5.06
N LEU A 106 7.72 -3.78 5.77
CA LEU A 106 7.56 -3.77 7.22
C LEU A 106 8.36 -4.90 7.88
N PRO A 107 8.96 -4.65 9.05
CA PRO A 107 9.51 -5.72 9.88
C PRO A 107 8.43 -6.76 10.20
N SER A 108 8.81 -8.02 10.34
CA SER A 108 7.87 -9.12 10.62
C SER A 108 7.02 -8.87 11.87
N ALA A 109 7.58 -8.22 12.90
CA ALA A 109 6.86 -7.86 14.12
C ALA A 109 5.67 -6.91 13.88
N VAL A 110 5.72 -6.07 12.84
CA VAL A 110 4.64 -5.18 12.42
C VAL A 110 3.77 -5.84 11.35
N ARG A 111 4.40 -6.49 10.38
CA ARG A 111 3.74 -7.10 9.22
C ARG A 111 2.78 -8.22 9.62
N GLN A 112 3.21 -9.14 10.49
CA GLN A 112 2.41 -10.31 10.84
C GLN A 112 1.07 -9.97 11.51
N PRO A 113 1.00 -9.11 12.53
CA PRO A 113 -0.29 -8.68 13.09
C PRO A 113 -1.17 -7.97 12.07
N LEU A 114 -0.57 -7.13 11.22
CA LEU A 114 -1.30 -6.42 10.16
C LEU A 114 -1.90 -7.40 9.16
N TYR A 115 -1.13 -8.39 8.70
CA TYR A 115 -1.60 -9.39 7.74
C TYR A 115 -2.66 -10.31 8.33
N ALA A 116 -2.55 -10.67 9.60
CA ALA A 116 -3.56 -11.45 10.30
C ALA A 116 -4.92 -10.73 10.40
N ALA A 117 -4.93 -9.40 10.38
CA ALA A 117 -6.14 -8.59 10.46
C ALA A 117 -6.82 -8.36 9.10
N LEU A 118 -6.14 -8.59 7.97
CA LEU A 118 -6.64 -8.26 6.62
C LEU A 118 -7.97 -8.95 6.30
N GLY A 119 -8.10 -10.24 6.59
CA GLY A 119 -9.31 -11.00 6.26
C GLY A 119 -10.56 -10.46 6.96
N ARG A 120 -10.42 -9.90 8.18
CA ARG A 120 -11.52 -9.28 8.91
C ARG A 120 -11.75 -7.83 8.47
N ALA A 121 -10.72 -7.14 8.05
CA ALA A 121 -10.81 -5.75 7.60
C ALA A 121 -11.46 -5.59 6.23
N LEU A 122 -11.31 -6.59 5.37
CA LEU A 122 -11.94 -6.62 4.05
C LEU A 122 -13.43 -6.96 4.14
N THR A 123 -14.24 -6.30 3.32
CA THR A 123 -15.64 -6.71 3.10
C THR A 123 -15.68 -8.08 2.42
N PRO A 124 -16.79 -8.84 2.51
CA PRO A 124 -16.96 -10.04 1.70
C PRO A 124 -16.75 -9.75 0.22
N GLY A 125 -15.88 -10.52 -0.45
CA GLY A 125 -15.47 -10.25 -1.83
C GLY A 125 -14.43 -9.14 -2.00
N GLY A 126 -13.97 -8.55 -0.91
CA GLY A 126 -12.87 -7.57 -0.93
C GLY A 126 -11.54 -8.19 -1.33
N VAL A 127 -10.63 -7.36 -1.85
CA VAL A 127 -9.37 -7.79 -2.47
C VAL A 127 -8.17 -7.14 -1.78
N PHE A 128 -7.14 -7.94 -1.50
CA PHE A 128 -5.83 -7.46 -1.10
C PHE A 128 -4.86 -7.55 -2.29
N LEU A 129 -4.29 -6.41 -2.68
CA LEU A 129 -3.26 -6.31 -3.71
C LEU A 129 -1.92 -6.02 -3.07
N LEU A 130 -0.92 -6.86 -3.32
CA LEU A 130 0.42 -6.72 -2.77
C LEU A 130 1.47 -6.81 -3.88
N GLU A 131 2.38 -5.85 -3.90
CA GLU A 131 3.61 -5.85 -4.69
C GLU A 131 4.79 -5.58 -3.76
N SER A 132 5.81 -6.44 -3.78
CA SER A 132 6.95 -6.33 -2.88
C SER A 132 8.20 -6.96 -3.49
N TYR A 133 9.35 -6.59 -2.95
CA TYR A 133 10.60 -7.28 -3.24
C TYR A 133 10.72 -8.59 -2.46
N THR A 134 11.25 -9.60 -3.11
CA THR A 134 11.63 -10.87 -2.47
C THR A 134 13.05 -10.79 -1.88
N PRO A 135 13.45 -11.77 -1.03
CA PRO A 135 14.83 -11.84 -0.53
C PRO A 135 15.91 -11.84 -1.61
N ALA A 136 15.60 -12.27 -2.83
CA ALA A 136 16.51 -12.20 -3.97
C ALA A 136 16.97 -10.76 -4.31
N GLN A 137 16.20 -9.74 -3.91
CA GLN A 137 16.55 -8.33 -4.09
C GLN A 137 17.87 -7.95 -3.41
N LEU A 138 18.26 -8.67 -2.35
CA LEU A 138 19.52 -8.40 -1.64
C LEU A 138 20.77 -8.61 -2.51
N ALA A 139 20.66 -9.41 -3.56
CA ALA A 139 21.74 -9.61 -4.52
C ALA A 139 21.97 -8.41 -5.48
N PHE A 140 21.00 -7.46 -5.49
CA PHE A 140 21.03 -6.30 -6.36
C PHE A 140 21.36 -5.02 -5.58
N SER A 141 22.07 -4.10 -6.18
CA SER A 141 22.37 -2.77 -5.60
C SER A 141 21.26 -1.74 -5.85
N THR A 142 20.15 -2.15 -6.47
CA THR A 142 18.97 -1.34 -6.75
C THR A 142 18.00 -1.36 -5.58
N GLY A 143 17.11 -0.42 -5.44
CA GLY A 143 16.04 -0.24 -4.44
C GLY A 143 15.75 -1.34 -3.41
N GLY A 144 14.76 -1.09 -2.58
CA GLY A 144 14.32 -2.02 -1.54
C GLY A 144 15.14 -1.96 -0.23
N PRO A 145 14.59 -2.55 0.84
CA PRO A 145 15.27 -2.64 2.14
C PRO A 145 16.48 -3.60 2.07
N LYS A 146 17.46 -3.34 2.94
CA LYS A 146 18.63 -4.22 3.11
C LYS A 146 18.42 -5.27 4.20
N ASP A 147 17.36 -5.16 4.96
CA ASP A 147 16.97 -6.12 5.97
C ASP A 147 16.07 -7.19 5.34
N VAL A 148 16.53 -8.45 5.39
CA VAL A 148 15.81 -9.61 4.85
C VAL A 148 14.44 -9.81 5.51
N ASP A 149 14.28 -9.41 6.78
CA ASP A 149 13.02 -9.51 7.51
C ASP A 149 11.89 -8.67 6.88
N MET A 150 12.26 -7.62 6.16
CA MET A 150 11.32 -6.76 5.45
C MET A 150 10.95 -7.25 4.03
N LEU A 151 11.56 -8.34 3.59
CA LEU A 151 11.35 -8.91 2.26
C LEU A 151 10.48 -10.17 2.36
N VAL A 152 9.59 -10.35 1.39
CA VAL A 152 8.63 -11.46 1.42
C VAL A 152 8.65 -12.25 0.12
N ASP A 153 8.68 -13.57 0.25
CA ASP A 153 8.49 -14.50 -0.87
C ASP A 153 7.11 -15.17 -0.80
N ALA A 154 6.78 -15.94 -1.83
CA ALA A 154 5.51 -16.65 -1.91
C ALA A 154 5.26 -17.59 -0.71
N ALA A 155 6.30 -18.24 -0.19
CA ALA A 155 6.18 -19.13 0.96
C ALA A 155 5.84 -18.35 2.24
N THR A 156 6.48 -17.20 2.44
CA THR A 156 6.19 -16.30 3.56
C THR A 156 4.77 -15.76 3.46
N LEU A 157 4.34 -15.30 2.28
CA LEU A 157 2.99 -14.78 2.08
C LEU A 157 1.92 -15.85 2.35
N ARG A 158 2.10 -17.09 1.87
CA ARG A 158 1.17 -18.19 2.18
C ARG A 158 1.06 -18.49 3.67
N ARG A 159 2.16 -18.35 4.40
CA ARG A 159 2.20 -18.58 5.83
C ARG A 159 1.56 -17.46 6.65
N GLU A 160 1.72 -16.20 6.21
CA GLU A 160 1.26 -15.03 6.97
C GLU A 160 -0.16 -14.57 6.59
N LEU A 161 -0.61 -14.80 5.35
CA LEU A 161 -1.94 -14.38 4.84
C LEU A 161 -2.99 -15.50 4.95
N THR A 162 -3.13 -16.07 6.14
CA THR A 162 -4.00 -17.25 6.38
C THR A 162 -5.49 -16.97 6.26
N GLY A 163 -5.92 -15.70 6.39
CA GLY A 163 -7.32 -15.30 6.28
C GLY A 163 -7.80 -15.00 4.86
N LEU A 164 -6.96 -15.20 3.83
CA LEU A 164 -7.22 -14.85 2.44
C LEU A 164 -7.07 -16.05 1.51
N GLN A 165 -7.80 -16.02 0.40
CA GLN A 165 -7.60 -16.96 -0.71
C GLN A 165 -6.74 -16.29 -1.78
N PHE A 166 -5.72 -16.99 -2.26
CA PHE A 166 -4.87 -16.49 -3.34
C PHE A 166 -5.51 -16.77 -4.69
N SER A 167 -5.71 -15.72 -5.49
CA SER A 167 -6.08 -15.82 -6.91
C SER A 167 -4.86 -15.67 -7.83
N LEU A 168 -3.82 -14.98 -7.35
CA LEU A 168 -2.54 -14.78 -8.01
C LEU A 168 -1.44 -14.72 -6.96
N LEU A 169 -0.30 -15.39 -7.20
CA LEU A 169 0.89 -15.31 -6.34
C LEU A 169 2.15 -15.71 -7.13
#